data_664d4a117912fac1b3c2ef60b53df6c5
#
_entry.id   664d4a117912fac1b3c2ef60b53df6c5
#
_cell.length_a   1.000
_cell.length_b   1.000
_cell.length_c   1.000
_cell.angle_alpha   90.00
_cell.angle_beta   90.00
_cell.angle_gamma   90.00
#
_symmetry.space_group_name_H-M   'P 1'
#
loop_
_entity.id
_entity.type
_entity.pdbx_description
1 polymer ?
#
loop_
_entity_poly.entity_id
_entity_poly.type
_entity_poly.pdbx_seq_one_letter_code
_entity_poly.pdbx_strand_id
1 'polypeptide(L)'
;MKADGVFAGGGVKGLAFAGALESTAKAGYDEWGKLAGTSAGAITAMALAVGYDAAGMKEVFETLDLDAIADYGPLGEVEIPVNLAEDHGMTRGQALLEWIEKLLASAPAPAETFGELEARFGPERLQVVGTDLAHTRMVVFPRDVHLYVDEHGHRLDPGEFRIADAVRISAGFPYFFPPRSLRDAETGKDGVLVDGGVVSAYPVFLFDTAEPRHPTWGYRLYSGNPPEKPPYTEIDGIAWPVDMLKAIVDTSMNAFDKFATLAFGPRTISIPTGDVESLDFSLSQEQKDELFDFGRDAAAGFFAGEPTGVNTFGAIPTAVSAAGSPGN
;
A
#
# COMPACT_ATOMS: atom_id res chain seq x y z
N MET A 1 23.34 1.54 5.00
CA MET A 1 22.73 2.62 5.85
C MET A 1 21.29 2.24 6.17
N LYS A 2 20.78 2.70 7.33
CA LYS A 2 19.43 2.39 7.77
C LYS A 2 18.44 3.49 7.37
N ALA A 3 17.26 3.12 6.89
CA ALA A 3 16.18 4.02 6.53
C ALA A 3 14.83 3.48 7.02
N ASP A 4 13.83 4.34 7.09
CA ASP A 4 12.42 3.95 7.18
C ASP A 4 11.83 3.90 5.78
N GLY A 5 10.94 2.95 5.50
CA GLY A 5 10.35 2.74 4.17
C GLY A 5 8.83 2.84 4.20
N VAL A 6 8.25 3.58 3.25
CA VAL A 6 6.80 3.69 3.09
C VAL A 6 6.41 3.40 1.65
N PHE A 7 5.52 2.43 1.44
CA PHE A 7 5.14 1.92 0.13
C PHE A 7 3.67 2.20 -0.17
N ALA A 8 3.43 2.83 -1.31
CA ALA A 8 2.07 3.14 -1.76
C ALA A 8 1.30 1.89 -2.21
N GLY A 9 -0.02 1.98 -2.20
CA GLY A 9 -0.89 1.04 -2.90
C GLY A 9 -0.72 1.11 -4.42
N GLY A 10 -1.21 0.08 -5.10
CA GLY A 10 -1.15 0.05 -6.57
C GLY A 10 -1.42 -1.31 -7.21
N GLY A 11 -1.90 -2.29 -6.46
CA GLY A 11 -2.21 -3.63 -6.97
C GLY A 11 -0.99 -4.30 -7.60
N VAL A 12 -1.17 -4.91 -8.77
CA VAL A 12 -0.09 -5.63 -9.48
C VAL A 12 1.11 -4.76 -9.87
N LYS A 13 0.93 -3.43 -9.95
CA LYS A 13 2.01 -2.46 -10.18
C LYS A 13 3.10 -2.50 -9.11
N GLY A 14 2.78 -3.07 -7.92
CA GLY A 14 3.72 -3.27 -6.82
C GLY A 14 4.97 -4.07 -7.18
N LEU A 15 4.95 -4.83 -8.30
CA LEU A 15 6.15 -5.47 -8.84
C LEU A 15 7.29 -4.48 -9.06
N ALA A 16 6.99 -3.23 -9.40
CA ALA A 16 7.98 -2.18 -9.60
C ALA A 16 8.79 -1.86 -8.33
N PHE A 17 8.25 -2.14 -7.14
CA PHE A 17 8.99 -1.94 -5.90
C PHE A 17 10.23 -2.83 -5.79
N ALA A 18 10.22 -4.03 -6.37
CA ALA A 18 11.39 -4.90 -6.34
C ALA A 18 12.61 -4.26 -7.05
N GLY A 19 12.38 -3.67 -8.22
CA GLY A 19 13.42 -2.92 -8.93
C GLY A 19 13.89 -1.68 -8.17
N ALA A 20 12.95 -0.93 -7.58
CA ALA A 20 13.29 0.24 -6.77
C ALA A 20 14.12 -0.13 -5.53
N LEU A 21 13.81 -1.23 -4.87
CA LEU A 21 14.56 -1.75 -3.72
C LEU A 21 15.99 -2.17 -4.10
N GLU A 22 16.19 -2.73 -5.31
CA GLU A 22 17.52 -3.06 -5.80
C GLU A 22 18.39 -1.79 -5.91
N SER A 23 17.89 -0.72 -6.49
CA SER A 23 18.62 0.55 -6.61
C SER A 23 18.78 1.26 -5.27
N THR A 24 17.81 1.15 -4.37
CA THR A 24 17.88 1.66 -3.00
C THR A 24 19.03 0.98 -2.23
N ALA A 25 19.15 -0.34 -2.34
CA ALA A 25 20.24 -1.09 -1.74
C ALA A 25 21.62 -0.71 -2.35
N LYS A 26 21.70 -0.53 -3.69
CA LYS A 26 22.90 -0.04 -4.36
C LYS A 26 23.31 1.38 -3.92
N ALA A 27 22.34 2.22 -3.54
CA ALA A 27 22.59 3.53 -2.94
C ALA A 27 23.04 3.44 -1.47
N GLY A 28 23.13 2.24 -0.91
CA GLY A 28 23.60 1.97 0.45
C GLY A 28 22.50 1.90 1.51
N TYR A 29 21.22 1.96 1.14
CA TYR A 29 20.09 1.80 2.05
C TYR A 29 19.56 0.37 1.95
N ASP A 30 20.19 -0.54 2.66
CA ASP A 30 19.96 -1.98 2.69
C ASP A 30 19.43 -2.49 4.06
N GLU A 31 19.35 -1.60 5.03
CA GLU A 31 18.77 -1.86 6.36
C GLU A 31 17.52 -1.04 6.58
N TRP A 32 16.48 -1.69 7.10
CA TRP A 32 15.21 -1.04 7.37
C TRP A 32 14.99 -0.83 8.88
N GLY A 33 14.54 0.38 9.23
CA GLY A 33 14.03 0.75 10.54
C GLY A 33 12.57 0.37 10.69
N LYS A 34 11.70 1.34 10.44
CA LYS A 34 10.25 1.17 10.40
C LYS A 34 9.80 1.00 8.95
N LEU A 35 8.75 0.24 8.75
CA LEU A 35 8.17 -0.04 7.45
C LEU A 35 6.66 0.18 7.49
N ALA A 36 6.12 0.85 6.49
CA ALA A 36 4.69 1.05 6.37
C ALA A 36 4.23 0.88 4.92
N GLY A 37 2.96 0.51 4.75
CA GLY A 37 2.40 0.41 3.42
C GLY A 37 0.88 0.27 3.39
N THR A 38 0.36 0.44 2.19
CA THR A 38 -1.04 0.27 1.86
C THR A 38 -1.16 -0.72 0.70
N SER A 39 -2.09 -1.68 0.76
CA SER A 39 -2.37 -2.61 -0.35
C SER A 39 -1.11 -3.39 -0.78
N ALA A 40 -0.74 -3.35 -2.05
CA ALA A 40 0.52 -3.94 -2.54
C ALA A 40 1.75 -3.41 -1.77
N GLY A 41 1.72 -2.15 -1.35
CA GLY A 41 2.75 -1.58 -0.49
C GLY A 41 2.78 -2.19 0.92
N ALA A 42 1.64 -2.62 1.46
CA ALA A 42 1.60 -3.36 2.73
C ALA A 42 2.24 -4.75 2.60
N ILE A 43 2.03 -5.42 1.48
CA ILE A 43 2.70 -6.70 1.17
C ILE A 43 4.21 -6.50 1.09
N THR A 44 4.67 -5.46 0.39
CA THR A 44 6.10 -5.12 0.29
C THR A 44 6.70 -4.78 1.65
N ALA A 45 6.03 -3.91 2.43
CA ALA A 45 6.48 -3.52 3.76
C ALA A 45 6.55 -4.72 4.72
N MET A 46 5.55 -5.61 4.68
CA MET A 46 5.53 -6.85 5.44
C MET A 46 6.72 -7.75 5.09
N ALA A 47 6.95 -8.02 3.81
CA ALA A 47 8.04 -8.89 3.38
C ALA A 47 9.40 -8.36 3.83
N LEU A 48 9.67 -7.05 3.66
CA LEU A 48 10.88 -6.41 4.18
C LEU A 48 10.96 -6.46 5.72
N ALA A 49 9.82 -6.34 6.41
CA ALA A 49 9.80 -6.40 7.87
C ALA A 49 10.21 -7.76 8.42
N VAL A 50 9.87 -8.85 7.72
CA VAL A 50 10.25 -10.22 8.08
C VAL A 50 11.55 -10.68 7.41
N GLY A 51 12.33 -9.76 6.83
CA GLY A 51 13.72 -9.97 6.43
C GLY A 51 13.95 -10.34 4.97
N TYR A 52 12.96 -10.26 4.08
CA TYR A 52 13.24 -10.31 2.65
C TYR A 52 14.08 -9.08 2.25
N ASP A 53 15.01 -9.28 1.35
CA ASP A 53 15.78 -8.23 0.69
C ASP A 53 15.25 -7.96 -0.73
N ALA A 54 15.93 -7.11 -1.48
CA ALA A 54 15.54 -6.78 -2.85
C ALA A 54 15.51 -8.01 -3.78
N ALA A 55 16.45 -8.95 -3.60
CA ALA A 55 16.49 -10.18 -4.38
C ALA A 55 15.34 -11.12 -4.02
N GLY A 56 15.07 -11.29 -2.73
CA GLY A 56 13.92 -12.05 -2.24
C GLY A 56 12.59 -11.44 -2.67
N MET A 57 12.47 -10.11 -2.70
CA MET A 57 11.28 -9.43 -3.22
C MET A 57 11.07 -9.69 -4.71
N LYS A 58 12.14 -9.71 -5.50
CA LYS A 58 12.05 -10.07 -6.92
C LYS A 58 11.52 -11.49 -7.09
N GLU A 59 12.06 -12.46 -6.36
CA GLU A 59 11.61 -13.85 -6.40
C GLU A 59 10.13 -13.99 -5.99
N VAL A 60 9.72 -13.29 -4.93
CA VAL A 60 8.31 -13.25 -4.48
C VAL A 60 7.38 -12.80 -5.61
N PHE A 61 7.73 -11.73 -6.31
CA PHE A 61 6.89 -11.22 -7.40
C PHE A 61 6.98 -12.03 -8.68
N GLU A 62 8.14 -12.63 -9.01
CA GLU A 62 8.28 -13.51 -10.17
C GLU A 62 7.47 -14.80 -10.03
N THR A 63 7.37 -15.32 -8.81
CA THR A 63 6.64 -16.56 -8.50
C THR A 63 5.17 -16.32 -8.14
N LEU A 64 4.74 -15.08 -8.04
CA LEU A 64 3.37 -14.72 -7.72
C LEU A 64 2.41 -15.11 -8.84
N ASP A 65 1.55 -16.08 -8.54
CA ASP A 65 0.45 -16.48 -9.43
C ASP A 65 -0.76 -15.58 -9.16
N LEU A 66 -0.87 -14.53 -9.97
CA LEU A 66 -1.92 -13.53 -9.84
C LEU A 66 -3.30 -14.11 -10.16
N ASP A 67 -3.40 -15.03 -11.12
CA ASP A 67 -4.67 -15.70 -11.46
C ASP A 67 -5.16 -16.58 -10.30
N ALA A 68 -4.24 -17.27 -9.61
CA ALA A 68 -4.59 -18.06 -8.44
C ALA A 68 -5.09 -17.19 -7.26
N ILE A 69 -4.58 -15.96 -7.13
CA ILE A 69 -5.03 -15.01 -6.09
C ILE A 69 -6.42 -14.46 -6.38
N ALA A 70 -6.79 -14.34 -7.66
CA ALA A 70 -8.13 -13.97 -8.10
C ALA A 70 -9.13 -15.13 -7.93
N ASP A 71 -9.20 -15.73 -6.77
CA ASP A 71 -10.00 -16.89 -6.35
C ASP A 71 -11.51 -16.66 -6.56
N TYR A 72 -12.00 -16.87 -7.79
CA TYR A 72 -13.42 -16.76 -8.13
C TYR A 72 -14.25 -17.93 -7.61
N GLY A 73 -13.62 -19.04 -7.20
CA GLY A 73 -14.26 -20.29 -6.79
C GLY A 73 -14.20 -21.39 -7.86
N PRO A 74 -14.78 -22.58 -7.58
CA PRO A 74 -14.64 -23.77 -8.42
C PRO A 74 -15.25 -23.65 -9.82
N LEU A 75 -16.21 -22.74 -10.02
CA LEU A 75 -16.85 -22.49 -11.32
C LEU A 75 -16.27 -21.23 -12.02
N GLY A 76 -15.22 -20.62 -11.45
CA GLY A 76 -14.58 -19.44 -12.01
C GLY A 76 -15.47 -18.20 -11.98
N GLU A 77 -15.33 -17.34 -13.00
CA GLU A 77 -16.06 -16.07 -13.09
C GLU A 77 -17.59 -16.20 -13.10
N VAL A 78 -18.13 -17.38 -13.36
CA VAL A 78 -19.58 -17.64 -13.29
C VAL A 78 -20.13 -17.47 -11.86
N GLU A 79 -19.27 -17.56 -10.85
CA GLU A 79 -19.65 -17.34 -9.44
C GLU A 79 -19.68 -15.87 -9.04
N ILE A 80 -19.16 -14.94 -9.83
CA ILE A 80 -19.10 -13.51 -9.48
C ILE A 80 -20.44 -12.94 -8.99
N PRO A 81 -21.59 -13.17 -9.66
CA PRO A 81 -22.87 -12.63 -9.18
C PRO A 81 -23.29 -13.17 -7.81
N VAL A 82 -22.96 -14.43 -7.51
CA VAL A 82 -23.25 -15.07 -6.22
C VAL A 82 -22.33 -14.50 -5.15
N ASN A 83 -21.03 -14.45 -5.41
CA ASN A 83 -20.04 -13.91 -4.50
C ASN A 83 -20.33 -12.43 -4.14
N LEU A 84 -20.73 -11.61 -5.14
CA LEU A 84 -21.14 -10.23 -4.89
C LEU A 84 -22.40 -10.10 -4.03
N ALA A 85 -23.37 -11.03 -4.20
CA ALA A 85 -24.61 -10.99 -3.46
C ALA A 85 -24.46 -11.50 -2.02
N GLU A 86 -23.63 -12.51 -1.80
CA GLU A 86 -23.45 -13.18 -0.51
C GLU A 86 -22.29 -12.60 0.30
N ASP A 87 -21.13 -12.36 -0.35
CA ASP A 87 -19.87 -12.02 0.30
C ASP A 87 -19.41 -10.58 0.03
N HIS A 88 -20.12 -9.83 -0.81
CA HIS A 88 -19.76 -8.45 -1.21
C HIS A 88 -18.41 -8.32 -1.91
N GLY A 89 -17.92 -9.40 -2.54
CA GLY A 89 -16.70 -9.46 -3.34
C GLY A 89 -16.88 -10.31 -4.58
N MET A 90 -16.16 -9.99 -5.67
CA MET A 90 -16.16 -10.83 -6.88
C MET A 90 -15.44 -12.17 -6.66
N THR A 91 -14.48 -12.18 -5.75
CA THR A 91 -13.63 -13.31 -5.39
C THR A 91 -13.89 -13.74 -3.95
N ARG A 92 -13.39 -14.89 -3.54
CA ARG A 92 -13.47 -15.37 -2.14
C ARG A 92 -12.41 -14.76 -1.24
N GLY A 93 -11.28 -14.36 -1.81
CA GLY A 93 -10.17 -13.71 -1.13
C GLY A 93 -9.43 -14.59 -0.13
N GLN A 94 -9.69 -15.90 -0.12
CA GLN A 94 -9.02 -16.85 0.74
C GLN A 94 -7.62 -17.17 0.21
N ALA A 95 -7.47 -17.30 -1.11
CA ALA A 95 -6.18 -17.56 -1.74
C ALA A 95 -5.14 -16.47 -1.46
N LEU A 96 -5.56 -15.19 -1.43
CA LEU A 96 -4.69 -14.09 -1.04
C LEU A 96 -4.21 -14.23 0.41
N LEU A 97 -5.10 -14.56 1.34
CA LEU A 97 -4.72 -14.78 2.75
C LEU A 97 -3.72 -15.94 2.89
N GLU A 98 -4.01 -17.08 2.27
CA GLU A 98 -3.13 -18.26 2.29
C GLU A 98 -1.76 -17.97 1.66
N TRP A 99 -1.71 -17.17 0.60
CA TRP A 99 -0.45 -16.76 0.00
C TRP A 99 0.35 -15.85 0.94
N ILE A 100 -0.30 -14.88 1.61
CA ILE A 100 0.35 -14.03 2.62
C ILE A 100 0.90 -14.88 3.77
N GLU A 101 0.13 -15.84 4.27
CA GLU A 101 0.55 -16.76 5.36
C GLU A 101 1.76 -17.60 4.94
N LYS A 102 1.78 -18.13 3.72
CA LYS A 102 2.92 -18.87 3.17
C LYS A 102 4.16 -17.99 3.06
N LEU A 103 3.99 -16.74 2.61
CA LEU A 103 5.08 -15.78 2.50
C LEU A 103 5.69 -15.47 3.87
N LEU A 104 4.86 -15.25 4.89
CA LEU A 104 5.31 -15.06 6.27
C LEU A 104 6.03 -16.29 6.84
N ALA A 105 5.49 -17.50 6.60
CA ALA A 105 6.05 -18.74 7.11
C ALA A 105 7.41 -19.09 6.47
N SER A 106 7.62 -18.71 5.20
CA SER A 106 8.87 -18.95 4.47
C SER A 106 9.89 -17.82 4.57
N ALA A 107 9.58 -16.77 5.31
CA ALA A 107 10.43 -15.60 5.44
C ALA A 107 11.77 -15.90 6.15
N PRO A 108 12.83 -15.11 5.89
CA PRO A 108 14.10 -15.23 6.62
C PRO A 108 13.96 -15.05 8.14
N ALA A 109 12.99 -14.26 8.57
CA ALA A 109 12.68 -14.02 9.98
C ALA A 109 11.16 -14.16 10.24
N PRO A 110 10.59 -15.38 10.20
CA PRO A 110 9.15 -15.58 10.30
C PRO A 110 8.57 -14.99 11.57
N ALA A 111 7.41 -14.32 11.44
CA ALA A 111 6.60 -13.83 12.54
C ALA A 111 5.13 -13.93 12.15
N GLU A 112 4.29 -14.42 13.06
CA GLU A 112 2.85 -14.53 12.84
C GLU A 112 2.12 -13.27 13.32
N THR A 113 2.55 -12.72 14.46
CA THR A 113 1.93 -11.56 15.10
C THR A 113 2.84 -10.33 15.10
N PHE A 114 2.25 -9.17 15.28
CA PHE A 114 3.03 -7.93 15.39
C PHE A 114 3.93 -7.94 16.64
N GLY A 115 3.50 -8.55 17.74
CA GLY A 115 4.32 -8.66 18.96
C GLY A 115 5.56 -9.51 18.75
N GLU A 116 5.47 -10.63 18.02
CA GLU A 116 6.64 -11.45 17.66
C GLU A 116 7.63 -10.66 16.78
N LEU A 117 7.11 -9.88 15.83
CA LEU A 117 7.91 -9.04 14.96
C LEU A 117 8.63 -7.94 15.75
N GLU A 118 7.90 -7.25 16.62
CA GLU A 118 8.44 -6.16 17.46
C GLU A 118 9.44 -6.66 18.52
N ALA A 119 9.23 -7.84 19.07
CA ALA A 119 10.18 -8.47 19.99
C ALA A 119 11.54 -8.72 19.33
N ARG A 120 11.55 -8.95 18.02
CA ARG A 120 12.78 -9.23 17.25
C ARG A 120 13.44 -7.98 16.70
N PHE A 121 12.68 -7.02 16.21
CA PHE A 121 13.19 -5.87 15.45
C PHE A 121 12.95 -4.51 16.12
N GLY A 122 12.23 -4.49 17.22
CA GLY A 122 11.85 -3.27 17.95
C GLY A 122 10.45 -2.77 17.61
N PRO A 123 9.96 -1.79 18.39
CA PRO A 123 8.58 -1.30 18.29
C PRO A 123 8.30 -0.61 16.95
N GLU A 124 7.05 -0.66 16.52
CA GLU A 124 6.57 -0.04 15.29
C GLU A 124 7.32 -0.51 14.03
N ARG A 125 7.82 -1.75 14.06
CA ARG A 125 8.58 -2.31 12.92
C ARG A 125 7.77 -2.32 11.64
N LEU A 126 6.48 -2.64 11.71
CA LEU A 126 5.55 -2.67 10.58
C LEU A 126 4.27 -1.93 10.91
N GLN A 127 3.82 -1.05 10.01
CA GLN A 127 2.51 -0.42 10.05
C GLN A 127 1.77 -0.68 8.74
N VAL A 128 0.53 -1.14 8.83
CA VAL A 128 -0.31 -1.50 7.70
C VAL A 128 -1.59 -0.68 7.72
N VAL A 129 -1.91 -0.01 6.62
CA VAL A 129 -3.07 0.89 6.54
C VAL A 129 -4.27 0.16 5.97
N GLY A 130 -5.39 0.25 6.68
CA GLY A 130 -6.72 -0.18 6.23
C GLY A 130 -7.73 0.95 6.32
N THR A 131 -8.93 0.73 5.81
CA THR A 131 -10.07 1.63 5.89
C THR A 131 -11.25 0.93 6.58
N ASP A 132 -11.83 1.55 7.59
CA ASP A 132 -13.12 1.15 8.16
C ASP A 132 -14.22 2.01 7.56
N LEU A 133 -14.95 1.46 6.59
CA LEU A 133 -16.03 2.16 5.89
C LEU A 133 -17.22 2.47 6.79
N ALA A 134 -17.56 1.55 7.73
CA ALA A 134 -18.70 1.72 8.62
C ALA A 134 -18.50 2.90 9.59
N HIS A 135 -17.25 3.18 9.96
CA HIS A 135 -16.90 4.25 10.90
C HIS A 135 -16.15 5.40 10.22
N THR A 136 -16.05 5.39 8.88
CA THR A 136 -15.43 6.46 8.05
C THR A 136 -14.05 6.89 8.54
N ARG A 137 -13.16 5.90 8.81
CA ARG A 137 -11.84 6.18 9.39
C ARG A 137 -10.73 5.38 8.73
N MET A 138 -9.53 5.94 8.76
CA MET A 138 -8.29 5.21 8.53
C MET A 138 -7.98 4.36 9.76
N VAL A 139 -7.52 3.13 9.54
CA VAL A 139 -7.05 2.22 10.59
C VAL A 139 -5.60 1.86 10.29
N VAL A 140 -4.71 2.04 11.26
CA VAL A 140 -3.30 1.67 11.15
C VAL A 140 -3.02 0.49 12.06
N PHE A 141 -2.76 -0.66 11.47
CA PHE A 141 -2.39 -1.88 12.21
C PHE A 141 -0.90 -1.89 12.54
N PRO A 142 -0.48 -2.33 13.73
CA PRO A 142 -1.33 -2.81 14.83
C PRO A 142 -1.88 -1.70 15.74
N ARG A 143 -1.43 -0.46 15.60
CA ARG A 143 -1.68 0.67 16.50
C ARG A 143 -3.16 0.80 16.89
N ASP A 144 -4.05 0.76 15.89
CA ASP A 144 -5.47 1.06 16.08
C ASP A 144 -6.34 -0.19 16.34
N VAL A 145 -5.74 -1.37 16.47
CA VAL A 145 -6.46 -2.64 16.75
C VAL A 145 -7.26 -2.58 18.03
N HIS A 146 -6.79 -1.85 19.05
CA HIS A 146 -7.50 -1.63 20.31
C HIS A 146 -8.85 -0.92 20.19
N LEU A 147 -9.18 -0.36 19.02
CA LEU A 147 -10.50 0.20 18.71
C LEU A 147 -11.57 -0.90 18.54
N TYR A 148 -11.16 -2.16 18.43
CA TYR A 148 -12.02 -3.30 18.20
C TYR A 148 -11.98 -4.28 19.38
N VAL A 149 -13.01 -5.13 19.43
CA VAL A 149 -13.17 -6.15 20.48
C VAL A 149 -13.32 -7.54 19.89
N ASP A 150 -12.99 -8.56 20.68
CA ASP A 150 -13.25 -9.96 20.41
C ASP A 150 -14.76 -10.33 20.61
N GLU A 151 -15.10 -11.60 20.43
CA GLU A 151 -16.46 -12.12 20.65
C GLU A 151 -16.94 -12.01 22.10
N HIS A 152 -16.02 -11.83 23.05
CA HIS A 152 -16.31 -11.67 24.48
C HIS A 152 -16.36 -10.19 24.91
N GLY A 153 -16.12 -9.26 24.00
CA GLY A 153 -16.10 -7.82 24.25
C GLY A 153 -14.80 -7.28 24.85
N HIS A 154 -13.73 -8.09 24.87
CA HIS A 154 -12.41 -7.61 25.26
C HIS A 154 -11.74 -6.89 24.08
N ARG A 155 -11.07 -5.76 24.37
CA ARG A 155 -10.30 -5.06 23.33
C ARG A 155 -9.21 -5.97 22.78
N LEU A 156 -9.07 -5.96 21.46
CA LEU A 156 -8.00 -6.70 20.79
C LEU A 156 -6.65 -6.15 21.18
N ASP A 157 -5.69 -7.04 21.43
CA ASP A 157 -4.32 -6.69 21.75
C ASP A 157 -3.54 -6.44 20.45
N PRO A 158 -2.94 -5.25 20.26
CA PRO A 158 -2.12 -4.95 19.09
C PRO A 158 -0.98 -5.94 18.86
N GLY A 159 -0.35 -6.45 19.91
CA GLY A 159 0.75 -7.41 19.82
C GLY A 159 0.31 -8.80 19.37
N GLU A 160 -0.88 -9.22 19.75
CA GLU A 160 -1.44 -10.53 19.39
C GLU A 160 -2.14 -10.54 18.02
N PHE A 161 -2.31 -9.36 17.38
CA PHE A 161 -2.97 -9.28 16.10
C PHE A 161 -2.10 -9.88 15.01
N ARG A 162 -2.71 -10.71 14.13
CA ARG A 162 -1.99 -11.40 13.07
C ARG A 162 -1.61 -10.44 11.94
N ILE A 163 -0.35 -10.51 11.54
CA ILE A 163 0.17 -9.71 10.41
C ILE A 163 -0.58 -10.05 9.12
N ALA A 164 -0.87 -11.33 8.88
CA ALA A 164 -1.58 -11.78 7.69
C ALA A 164 -2.97 -11.16 7.57
N ASP A 165 -3.72 -11.06 8.67
CA ASP A 165 -5.05 -10.45 8.68
C ASP A 165 -5.00 -8.95 8.39
N ALA A 166 -4.03 -8.22 8.97
CA ALA A 166 -3.82 -6.81 8.69
C ALA A 166 -3.50 -6.56 7.20
N VAL A 167 -2.59 -7.34 6.63
CA VAL A 167 -2.18 -7.23 5.22
C VAL A 167 -3.32 -7.63 4.29
N ARG A 168 -4.09 -8.69 4.64
CA ARG A 168 -5.28 -9.10 3.88
C ARG A 168 -6.37 -8.03 3.89
N ILE A 169 -6.58 -7.32 5.01
CA ILE A 169 -7.47 -6.15 5.07
C ILE A 169 -6.95 -5.06 4.14
N SER A 170 -5.68 -4.70 4.29
CA SER A 170 -5.05 -3.61 3.54
C SER A 170 -5.03 -3.84 2.02
N ALA A 171 -4.90 -5.09 1.58
CA ALA A 171 -4.94 -5.48 0.17
C ALA A 171 -6.35 -5.88 -0.31
N GLY A 172 -7.35 -5.65 0.52
CA GLY A 172 -8.75 -5.98 0.26
C GLY A 172 -9.45 -4.94 -0.60
N PHE A 173 -9.10 -4.85 -1.90
CA PHE A 173 -9.73 -3.89 -2.81
C PHE A 173 -11.26 -4.09 -2.83
N PRO A 174 -12.04 -3.00 -2.56
CA PRO A 174 -13.49 -3.09 -2.46
C PRO A 174 -14.13 -3.72 -3.69
N TYR A 175 -15.10 -4.59 -3.47
CA TYR A 175 -15.84 -5.38 -4.47
C TYR A 175 -15.02 -6.44 -5.22
N PHE A 176 -13.71 -6.34 -5.28
CA PHE A 176 -12.87 -7.42 -5.79
C PHE A 176 -12.70 -8.50 -4.72
N PHE A 177 -12.31 -8.08 -3.51
CA PHE A 177 -12.22 -8.97 -2.36
C PHE A 177 -13.34 -8.69 -1.35
N PRO A 178 -13.86 -9.72 -0.66
CA PRO A 178 -14.79 -9.53 0.44
C PRO A 178 -14.17 -8.68 1.55
N PRO A 179 -14.93 -7.74 2.13
CA PRO A 179 -14.46 -6.98 3.29
C PRO A 179 -14.24 -7.91 4.49
N ARG A 180 -13.37 -7.49 5.40
CA ARG A 180 -13.22 -8.14 6.71
C ARG A 180 -14.03 -7.37 7.75
N SER A 181 -14.46 -8.08 8.81
CA SER A 181 -15.24 -7.46 9.86
C SER A 181 -14.54 -7.58 11.20
N LEU A 182 -14.51 -6.48 11.95
CA LEU A 182 -14.10 -6.43 13.37
C LEU A 182 -15.15 -5.61 14.11
N ARG A 183 -15.54 -6.04 15.32
CA ARG A 183 -16.55 -5.34 16.11
C ARG A 183 -15.94 -4.12 16.79
N ASP A 184 -16.48 -2.95 16.53
CA ASP A 184 -16.03 -1.69 17.12
C ASP A 184 -16.35 -1.63 18.63
N ALA A 185 -15.36 -1.20 19.43
CA ALA A 185 -15.42 -1.21 20.89
C ALA A 185 -16.37 -0.15 21.48
N GLU A 186 -16.59 0.95 20.76
CA GLU A 186 -17.43 2.06 21.25
C GLU A 186 -18.89 1.90 20.83
N THR A 187 -19.10 1.57 19.57
CA THR A 187 -20.45 1.48 18.99
C THR A 187 -21.07 0.11 19.14
N GLY A 188 -20.26 -0.94 19.36
CA GLY A 188 -20.68 -2.33 19.37
C GLY A 188 -21.17 -2.83 18.00
N LYS A 189 -20.97 -2.04 16.92
CA LYS A 189 -21.30 -2.39 15.55
C LYS A 189 -20.11 -3.02 14.85
N ASP A 190 -20.39 -3.82 13.84
CA ASP A 190 -19.34 -4.40 13.04
C ASP A 190 -18.77 -3.33 12.07
N GLY A 191 -17.45 -3.19 12.08
CA GLY A 191 -16.72 -2.42 11.08
C GLY A 191 -16.69 -3.15 9.75
N VAL A 192 -16.58 -2.41 8.66
CA VAL A 192 -16.41 -2.92 7.29
C VAL A 192 -15.01 -2.54 6.82
N LEU A 193 -14.07 -3.47 7.00
CA LEU A 193 -12.65 -3.23 6.77
C LEU A 193 -12.25 -3.62 5.35
N VAL A 194 -11.68 -2.67 4.65
CA VAL A 194 -11.25 -2.79 3.24
C VAL A 194 -9.87 -2.16 3.03
N ASP A 195 -9.41 -2.15 1.78
CA ASP A 195 -8.14 -1.58 1.35
C ASP A 195 -7.92 -0.17 1.91
N GLY A 196 -6.73 0.05 2.42
CA GLY A 196 -6.32 1.35 2.97
C GLY A 196 -6.26 2.46 1.94
N GLY A 197 -6.12 2.12 0.66
CA GLY A 197 -6.08 3.06 -0.45
C GLY A 197 -7.32 3.93 -0.58
N VAL A 198 -8.46 3.47 -0.07
CA VAL A 198 -9.70 4.26 -0.05
C VAL A 198 -9.53 5.58 0.72
N VAL A 199 -8.73 5.60 1.80
CA VAL A 199 -8.46 6.84 2.57
C VAL A 199 -7.03 7.33 2.42
N SER A 200 -6.04 6.45 2.27
CA SER A 200 -4.63 6.82 2.15
C SER A 200 -3.84 5.76 1.39
N ALA A 201 -3.73 5.93 0.08
CA ALA A 201 -2.92 5.04 -0.74
C ALA A 201 -1.42 5.22 -0.50
N TYR A 202 -0.97 6.39 -0.05
CA TYR A 202 0.44 6.69 0.20
C TYR A 202 0.66 7.32 1.59
N PRO A 203 0.81 6.51 2.66
CA PRO A 203 0.84 6.97 4.04
C PRO A 203 2.23 7.43 4.51
N VAL A 204 2.99 8.19 3.70
CA VAL A 204 4.38 8.58 3.94
C VAL A 204 4.60 9.41 5.21
N PHE A 205 3.53 9.99 5.76
CA PHE A 205 3.54 10.80 6.98
C PHE A 205 3.57 9.97 8.28
N LEU A 206 3.36 8.66 8.23
CA LEU A 206 3.21 7.82 9.43
C LEU A 206 4.43 7.86 10.35
N PHE A 207 5.61 8.09 9.79
CA PHE A 207 6.86 8.14 10.56
C PHE A 207 7.37 9.56 10.79
N ASP A 208 6.55 10.58 10.51
CA ASP A 208 6.92 11.97 10.74
C ASP A 208 7.05 12.25 12.23
N THR A 209 8.21 12.76 12.60
CA THR A 209 8.56 13.13 13.96
C THR A 209 9.49 14.36 13.91
N ALA A 210 9.53 15.11 15.01
CA ALA A 210 10.39 16.29 15.10
C ALA A 210 11.90 15.95 14.98
N GLU A 211 12.27 14.74 15.42
CA GLU A 211 13.66 14.26 15.40
C GLU A 211 13.71 12.85 14.80
N PRO A 212 13.72 12.72 13.46
CA PRO A 212 13.78 11.41 12.81
C PRO A 212 15.16 10.78 13.04
N ARG A 213 15.19 9.49 13.40
CA ARG A 213 16.44 8.73 13.60
C ARG A 213 17.08 8.32 12.28
N HIS A 214 16.26 8.12 11.27
CA HIS A 214 16.64 7.69 9.92
C HIS A 214 15.88 8.52 8.89
N PRO A 215 16.40 8.65 7.65
CA PRO A 215 15.61 9.18 6.57
C PRO A 215 14.41 8.24 6.30
N THR A 216 13.28 8.81 5.93
CA THR A 216 12.12 8.06 5.44
C THR A 216 12.07 8.15 3.93
N TRP A 217 12.17 7.01 3.24
CA TRP A 217 12.00 6.92 1.80
C TRP A 217 10.59 6.43 1.49
N GLY A 218 9.87 7.19 0.70
CA GLY A 218 8.55 6.83 0.21
C GLY A 218 8.61 6.34 -1.24
N TYR A 219 7.91 5.27 -1.56
CA TYR A 219 7.82 4.69 -2.89
C TYR A 219 6.40 4.82 -3.40
N ARG A 220 6.22 5.59 -4.46
CA ARG A 220 4.92 5.89 -5.04
C ARG A 220 4.84 5.45 -6.49
N LEU A 221 3.75 4.75 -6.83
CA LEU A 221 3.45 4.33 -8.19
C LEU A 221 2.55 5.37 -8.88
N TYR A 222 2.78 5.61 -10.17
CA TYR A 222 1.89 6.44 -10.97
C TYR A 222 1.76 5.88 -12.39
N SER A 223 0.58 6.01 -12.99
CA SER A 223 0.35 5.58 -14.38
C SER A 223 0.99 6.55 -15.36
N GLY A 224 1.52 6.03 -16.47
CA GLY A 224 2.22 6.78 -17.53
C GLY A 224 3.69 6.43 -17.63
N ASN A 225 4.31 6.88 -18.73
CA ASN A 225 5.71 6.66 -19.03
C ASN A 225 6.57 7.88 -18.70
N PRO A 226 7.87 7.71 -18.32
CA PRO A 226 8.78 8.84 -18.15
C PRO A 226 9.09 9.49 -19.52
N PRO A 227 9.22 10.84 -19.62
CA PRO A 227 9.02 11.90 -18.63
C PRO A 227 7.67 12.62 -18.75
N GLU A 228 6.60 11.89 -19.02
CA GLU A 228 5.28 12.49 -19.23
C GLU A 228 4.72 13.10 -17.93
N LYS A 229 3.98 14.22 -18.08
CA LYS A 229 3.18 14.75 -16.99
C LYS A 229 2.22 13.65 -16.54
N PRO A 230 2.01 13.47 -15.23
CA PRO A 230 1.03 12.50 -14.77
C PRO A 230 -0.30 12.80 -15.47
N PRO A 231 -0.83 11.88 -16.28
CA PRO A 231 -2.08 12.09 -16.97
C PRO A 231 -3.17 12.26 -15.92
N TYR A 232 -4.10 13.16 -16.16
CA TYR A 232 -5.40 13.02 -15.54
C TYR A 232 -5.93 11.71 -16.09
N THR A 233 -6.19 10.75 -15.24
CA THR A 233 -6.86 9.53 -15.64
C THR A 233 -8.25 9.94 -16.11
N GLU A 234 -8.44 10.04 -17.43
CA GLU A 234 -9.75 10.21 -18.02
C GLU A 234 -10.43 8.84 -17.96
N ILE A 235 -11.54 8.78 -17.27
CA ILE A 235 -12.37 7.58 -17.22
C ILE A 235 -13.30 7.71 -18.44
N ASP A 236 -12.95 7.02 -19.52
CA ASP A 236 -13.79 6.93 -20.72
C ASP A 236 -15.04 6.10 -20.40
N GLY A 237 -16.15 6.81 -20.21
CA GLY A 237 -17.47 6.20 -20.11
C GLY A 237 -17.75 5.50 -18.80
N ILE A 238 -18.53 6.12 -17.92
CA ILE A 238 -19.00 5.48 -16.67
C ILE A 238 -20.32 4.79 -16.96
N ALA A 239 -20.30 3.46 -17.13
CA ALA A 239 -21.51 2.64 -17.13
C ALA A 239 -21.90 2.31 -15.67
N TRP A 240 -23.16 2.50 -15.34
CA TRP A 240 -23.70 2.30 -13.99
C TRP A 240 -23.95 0.82 -13.67
N PRO A 241 -23.79 0.36 -12.38
CA PRO A 241 -23.32 1.04 -11.15
C PRO A 241 -21.84 0.74 -10.80
N VAL A 242 -21.20 -0.30 -11.41
CA VAL A 242 -19.88 -0.83 -11.01
C VAL A 242 -18.76 0.14 -11.39
N ASP A 243 -18.84 0.72 -12.59
CA ASP A 243 -17.81 1.64 -13.09
C ASP A 243 -17.79 2.96 -12.29
N MET A 244 -18.97 3.44 -11.87
CA MET A 244 -19.07 4.62 -10.99
C MET A 244 -18.36 4.38 -9.67
N LEU A 245 -18.52 3.19 -9.12
CA LEU A 245 -17.92 2.84 -7.83
C LEU A 245 -16.41 2.68 -7.96
N LYS A 246 -15.94 1.99 -9.01
CA LYS A 246 -14.50 1.95 -9.34
C LYS A 246 -13.95 3.36 -9.48
N ALA A 247 -14.65 4.24 -10.21
CA ALA A 247 -14.26 5.62 -10.39
C ALA A 247 -14.18 6.41 -9.07
N ILE A 248 -15.10 6.20 -8.14
CA ILE A 248 -15.08 6.83 -6.82
C ILE A 248 -13.87 6.36 -6.01
N VAL A 249 -13.61 5.05 -5.99
CA VAL A 249 -12.46 4.47 -5.28
C VAL A 249 -11.16 5.00 -5.89
N ASP A 250 -11.00 4.93 -7.21
CA ASP A 250 -9.83 5.43 -7.92
C ASP A 250 -9.61 6.93 -7.69
N THR A 251 -10.69 7.72 -7.69
CA THR A 251 -10.63 9.16 -7.39
C THR A 251 -10.17 9.41 -5.96
N SER A 252 -10.71 8.66 -4.98
CA SER A 252 -10.29 8.76 -3.58
C SER A 252 -8.82 8.41 -3.40
N MET A 253 -8.38 7.30 -3.98
CA MET A 253 -6.98 6.87 -3.94
C MET A 253 -6.03 7.91 -4.55
N ASN A 254 -6.41 8.52 -5.68
CA ASN A 254 -5.56 9.48 -6.38
C ASN A 254 -5.60 10.90 -5.77
N ALA A 255 -6.67 11.30 -5.10
CA ALA A 255 -6.81 12.66 -4.56
C ALA A 255 -5.79 12.95 -3.45
N PHE A 256 -5.62 12.02 -2.51
CA PHE A 256 -4.65 12.15 -1.43
C PHE A 256 -3.20 12.06 -1.92
N ASP A 257 -2.95 11.22 -2.90
CA ASP A 257 -1.62 10.99 -3.47
C ASP A 257 -1.03 12.24 -4.14
N LYS A 258 -1.87 13.05 -4.78
CA LYS A 258 -1.44 14.34 -5.34
C LYS A 258 -0.95 15.29 -4.25
N PHE A 259 -1.69 15.40 -3.15
CA PHE A 259 -1.29 16.23 -2.01
C PHE A 259 -0.01 15.71 -1.35
N ALA A 260 0.07 14.41 -1.12
CA ALA A 260 1.23 13.78 -0.51
C ALA A 260 2.51 13.98 -1.37
N THR A 261 2.40 13.87 -2.69
CA THR A 261 3.53 14.11 -3.60
C THR A 261 4.03 15.56 -3.53
N LEU A 262 3.13 16.53 -3.44
CA LEU A 262 3.51 17.94 -3.29
C LEU A 262 4.20 18.22 -1.95
N ALA A 263 3.69 17.63 -0.87
CA ALA A 263 4.19 17.88 0.48
C ALA A 263 5.51 17.13 0.76
N PHE A 264 5.70 15.94 0.18
CA PHE A 264 6.79 15.02 0.53
C PHE A 264 7.72 14.67 -0.63
N GLY A 265 7.68 15.43 -1.73
CA GLY A 265 8.48 15.20 -2.94
C GLY A 265 9.96 14.91 -2.69
N PRO A 266 10.68 15.65 -1.81
CA PRO A 266 12.12 15.44 -1.56
C PRO A 266 12.49 14.03 -1.04
N ARG A 267 11.54 13.28 -0.50
CA ARG A 267 11.76 11.93 0.02
C ARG A 267 10.90 10.87 -0.69
N THR A 268 10.31 11.22 -1.84
CA THR A 268 9.41 10.36 -2.59
C THR A 268 10.05 9.90 -3.89
N ILE A 269 10.28 8.59 -4.00
CA ILE A 269 10.68 7.92 -5.23
C ILE A 269 9.40 7.65 -6.02
N SER A 270 9.19 8.43 -7.08
CA SER A 270 8.02 8.30 -7.96
C SER A 270 8.35 7.34 -9.10
N ILE A 271 7.62 6.23 -9.17
CA ILE A 271 7.87 5.14 -10.10
C ILE A 271 6.77 5.14 -11.15
N PRO A 272 7.09 5.32 -12.43
CA PRO A 272 6.13 5.15 -13.51
C PRO A 272 5.75 3.69 -13.65
N THR A 273 4.54 3.40 -14.15
CA THR A 273 4.05 2.03 -14.32
C THR A 273 3.46 1.78 -15.72
N GLY A 274 3.78 2.65 -16.68
CA GLY A 274 3.25 2.54 -18.04
C GLY A 274 1.73 2.53 -18.05
N ASP A 275 1.19 1.70 -18.93
CA ASP A 275 -0.25 1.52 -19.12
C ASP A 275 -0.84 0.35 -18.29
N VAL A 276 -0.06 -0.23 -17.38
CA VAL A 276 -0.52 -1.34 -16.53
C VAL A 276 -1.61 -0.85 -15.60
N GLU A 277 -2.73 -1.57 -15.54
CA GLU A 277 -3.82 -1.32 -14.58
C GLU A 277 -3.56 -2.04 -13.25
N SER A 278 -4.07 -1.48 -12.13
CA SER A 278 -3.83 -2.02 -10.78
C SER A 278 -4.43 -3.41 -10.54
N LEU A 279 -5.48 -3.78 -11.27
CA LEU A 279 -6.19 -5.06 -11.17
C LEU A 279 -5.98 -5.94 -12.41
N ASP A 280 -4.96 -5.68 -13.22
CA ASP A 280 -4.61 -6.55 -14.34
C ASP A 280 -3.78 -7.74 -13.83
N PHE A 281 -4.46 -8.82 -13.47
CA PHE A 281 -3.82 -10.04 -12.97
C PHE A 281 -3.18 -10.90 -14.08
N SER A 282 -3.35 -10.53 -15.37
CA SER A 282 -2.88 -11.30 -16.53
C SER A 282 -1.59 -10.76 -17.15
N LEU A 283 -0.71 -10.14 -16.35
CA LEU A 283 0.54 -9.54 -16.84
C LEU A 283 1.43 -10.53 -17.55
N SER A 284 1.86 -10.17 -18.75
CA SER A 284 2.92 -10.87 -19.47
C SER A 284 4.27 -10.74 -18.77
N GLN A 285 5.21 -11.65 -19.07
CA GLN A 285 6.56 -11.56 -18.52
C GLN A 285 7.25 -10.24 -18.92
N GLU A 286 7.01 -9.76 -20.14
CA GLU A 286 7.54 -8.49 -20.64
C GLU A 286 7.06 -7.30 -19.79
N GLN A 287 5.76 -7.25 -19.46
CA GLN A 287 5.20 -6.22 -18.59
C GLN A 287 5.77 -6.29 -17.15
N LYS A 288 6.00 -7.50 -16.63
CA LYS A 288 6.64 -7.69 -15.33
C LYS A 288 8.07 -7.16 -15.32
N ASP A 289 8.84 -7.48 -16.37
CA ASP A 289 10.22 -7.03 -16.54
C ASP A 289 10.29 -5.50 -16.70
N GLU A 290 9.35 -4.91 -17.45
CA GLU A 290 9.24 -3.46 -17.65
C GLU A 290 8.92 -2.73 -16.32
N LEU A 291 7.98 -3.25 -15.53
CA LEU A 291 7.68 -2.69 -14.20
C LEU A 291 8.90 -2.74 -13.27
N PHE A 292 9.65 -3.84 -13.29
CA PHE A 292 10.88 -3.95 -12.53
C PHE A 292 11.91 -2.90 -12.96
N ASP A 293 12.11 -2.73 -14.26
CA ASP A 293 13.04 -1.77 -14.84
C ASP A 293 12.64 -0.32 -14.51
N PHE A 294 11.37 0.02 -14.60
CA PHE A 294 10.86 1.32 -14.19
C PHE A 294 11.18 1.63 -12.72
N GLY A 295 10.96 0.67 -11.83
CA GLY A 295 11.29 0.83 -10.42
C GLY A 295 12.77 1.06 -10.19
N ARG A 296 13.61 0.22 -10.82
CA ARG A 296 15.08 0.30 -10.74
C ARG A 296 15.59 1.67 -11.19
N ASP A 297 15.13 2.13 -12.34
CA ASP A 297 15.61 3.36 -12.97
C ASP A 297 15.12 4.61 -12.21
N ALA A 298 13.86 4.60 -11.74
CA ALA A 298 13.32 5.67 -10.91
C ALA A 298 14.11 5.86 -9.60
N ALA A 299 14.41 4.77 -8.89
CA ALA A 299 15.18 4.84 -7.66
C ALA A 299 16.66 5.21 -7.91
N ALA A 300 17.26 4.68 -8.98
CA ALA A 300 18.63 5.05 -9.36
C ALA A 300 18.73 6.55 -9.66
N GLY A 301 17.81 7.11 -10.44
CA GLY A 301 17.76 8.54 -10.75
C GLY A 301 17.53 9.40 -9.50
N PHE A 302 16.62 8.97 -8.60
CA PHE A 302 16.37 9.66 -7.34
C PHE A 302 17.64 9.77 -6.47
N PHE A 303 18.35 8.67 -6.27
CA PHE A 303 19.55 8.66 -5.44
C PHE A 303 20.78 9.29 -6.14
N ALA A 304 20.80 9.37 -7.46
CA ALA A 304 21.79 10.14 -8.20
C ALA A 304 21.53 11.66 -8.16
N GLY A 305 20.39 12.11 -7.61
CA GLY A 305 19.99 13.51 -7.60
C GLY A 305 19.44 14.01 -8.94
N GLU A 306 19.12 13.11 -9.85
CA GLU A 306 18.45 13.45 -11.10
C GLU A 306 16.98 13.80 -10.86
N PRO A 307 16.43 14.86 -11.51
CA PRO A 307 15.03 15.18 -11.39
C PRO A 307 14.22 14.03 -12.01
N THR A 308 13.59 13.21 -11.19
CA THR A 308 12.61 12.23 -11.64
C THR A 308 11.37 12.98 -12.11
N GLY A 309 11.23 13.33 -13.36
CA GLY A 309 10.15 14.01 -14.11
C GLY A 309 8.84 14.48 -13.46
N VAL A 310 8.65 14.26 -12.17
CA VAL A 310 7.45 14.56 -11.35
C VAL A 310 7.62 15.84 -10.52
N ASN A 311 8.83 16.44 -10.45
CA ASN A 311 9.12 17.65 -9.66
C ASN A 311 8.68 18.97 -10.31
N THR A 312 7.71 18.99 -11.20
CA THR A 312 7.25 20.22 -11.87
C THR A 312 5.93 20.79 -11.35
N PHE A 313 5.51 20.47 -10.13
CA PHE A 313 4.62 21.39 -9.45
C PHE A 313 5.48 22.44 -8.74
N GLY A 314 5.43 23.67 -9.27
CA GLY A 314 6.18 24.79 -8.75
C GLY A 314 6.10 24.87 -7.24
N ALA A 315 7.20 25.27 -6.62
CA ALA A 315 7.27 25.52 -5.19
C ALA A 315 5.98 26.20 -4.72
N ILE A 316 5.34 25.59 -3.71
CA ILE A 316 4.26 26.30 -3.00
C ILE A 316 4.90 27.64 -2.62
N PRO A 317 4.35 28.79 -3.07
CA PRO A 317 4.90 30.06 -2.66
C PRO A 317 4.84 30.10 -1.13
N THR A 318 5.96 30.07 -0.46
CA THR A 318 6.10 30.44 0.94
C THR A 318 5.94 31.98 1.04
N ALA A 319 4.75 32.44 0.75
CA ALA A 319 4.37 33.85 0.86
C ALA A 319 2.99 33.96 1.51
N VAL A 320 2.92 33.59 2.78
CA VAL A 320 2.20 34.44 3.70
C VAL A 320 3.26 35.26 4.43
N SER A 321 3.85 36.20 3.70
CA SER A 321 4.48 37.36 4.27
C SER A 321 3.42 38.08 5.10
N ALA A 322 3.66 38.21 6.38
CA ALA A 322 2.88 39.01 7.30
C ALA A 322 2.51 40.34 6.63
N ALA A 323 1.23 40.49 6.26
CA ALA A 323 0.65 41.79 5.92
C ALA A 323 0.74 42.64 7.19
N GLY A 324 1.49 43.73 7.05
CA GLY A 324 1.78 44.67 8.11
C GLY A 324 0.52 45.14 8.82
N SER A 325 0.68 45.33 10.12
CA SER A 325 -0.26 46.08 10.97
C SER A 325 -0.59 47.41 10.35
N PRO A 326 -1.84 47.85 10.27
CA PRO A 326 -2.16 49.21 10.00
C PRO A 326 -1.78 50.01 11.26
N GLY A 327 -0.75 50.85 11.13
CA GLY A 327 -0.46 51.90 12.10
C GLY A 327 -1.51 53.01 12.01
N ASN A 328 -1.96 53.40 13.17
CA ASN A 328 -2.71 54.62 13.54
C ASN A 328 -3.80 55.15 12.62
#